data_49ce4870a43e98d6cf2d763776d9a46b
#
_entry.id   49ce4870a43e98d6cf2d763776d9a46b
#
_cell.length_a   1.000
_cell.length_b   1.000
_cell.length_c   1.000
_cell.angle_alpha   90.00
_cell.angle_beta   90.00
_cell.angle_gamma   90.00
#
_symmetry.space_group_name_H-M   'P 1'
#
loop_
_entity.id
_entity.type
_entity.pdbx_description
1 polymer ?
#
loop_
_entity_poly.entity_id
_entity_poly.type
_entity_poly.pdbx_seq_one_letter_code
_entity_poly.pdbx_strand_id
1 'polypeptide(L)'
;MELSMMTFMLEFPVLFFQPGTQKEKAKEIESFIKLTAETGYKNIDLIWQTVKLVGKEEIKRMLEESGLNLSCVICMDVAGNIEGADGIVEACEYLGCKKIMLVPGSPAEDKKELFDLIVKNYSKIVNLASQKGIICVCEDDPNIKIPCGTREEVEAILNAVPGLYLVYDSANMLPSGDEVIPYYEYFADRTAHIHIKDMSVEEKKPEQYANPGADGRFYLNAPHGTGVVDFDALFEALKKHGYNDTLAIEFVPMPGMDLREDMKRVYDLFADRV
;
A
#
# COMPACT_ATOMS: atom_id res chain seq x y z
N MET A 1 -7.14 -16.57 2.16
CA MET A 1 -6.34 -15.35 1.91
C MET A 1 -5.18 -15.71 0.98
N GLU A 2 -4.62 -14.77 0.24
CA GLU A 2 -3.44 -14.97 -0.62
C GLU A 2 -2.44 -13.84 -0.41
N LEU A 3 -1.14 -14.15 -0.49
CA LEU A 3 -0.11 -13.12 -0.37
C LEU A 3 0.06 -12.36 -1.68
N SER A 4 0.14 -11.04 -1.59
CA SER A 4 0.59 -10.11 -2.62
C SER A 4 1.91 -9.47 -2.20
N MET A 5 2.76 -9.13 -3.16
CA MET A 5 3.95 -8.33 -2.91
C MET A 5 3.69 -6.88 -3.33
N MET A 6 3.76 -5.97 -2.40
CA MET A 6 3.77 -4.54 -2.69
C MET A 6 5.21 -4.09 -2.94
N THR A 7 5.51 -3.79 -4.20
CA THR A 7 6.88 -3.48 -4.65
C THR A 7 7.25 -2.00 -4.52
N PHE A 8 6.46 -1.20 -3.78
CA PHE A 8 6.66 0.25 -3.63
C PHE A 8 8.10 0.64 -3.31
N MET A 9 8.72 0.00 -2.31
CA MET A 9 10.10 0.32 -1.89
C MET A 9 11.15 -0.03 -2.94
N LEU A 10 10.84 -0.91 -3.89
CA LEU A 10 11.70 -1.27 -5.02
C LEU A 10 11.45 -0.37 -6.23
N GLU A 11 10.18 -0.10 -6.54
CA GLU A 11 9.79 0.73 -7.69
C GLU A 11 10.13 2.21 -7.50
N PHE A 12 9.88 2.76 -6.31
CA PHE A 12 10.01 4.18 -6.05
C PHE A 12 11.40 4.74 -6.31
N PRO A 13 12.50 4.10 -5.89
CA PRO A 13 13.86 4.52 -6.25
C PRO A 13 14.10 4.51 -7.77
N VAL A 14 13.65 3.47 -8.46
CA VAL A 14 13.81 3.33 -9.93
C VAL A 14 13.08 4.44 -10.66
N LEU A 15 11.86 4.73 -10.26
CA LEU A 15 11.00 5.73 -10.90
C LEU A 15 11.55 7.15 -10.74
N PHE A 16 11.95 7.51 -9.51
CA PHE A 16 12.15 8.91 -9.14
C PHE A 16 13.60 9.31 -8.87
N PHE A 17 14.48 8.39 -8.51
CA PHE A 17 15.84 8.73 -8.09
C PHE A 17 16.94 8.13 -8.96
N GLN A 18 16.74 6.96 -9.56
CA GLN A 18 17.75 6.35 -10.40
C GLN A 18 17.81 7.04 -11.77
N PRO A 19 19.01 7.39 -12.27
CA PRO A 19 19.19 7.81 -13.64
C PRO A 19 18.95 6.63 -14.58
N GLY A 20 18.48 6.90 -15.78
CA GLY A 20 18.28 5.87 -16.80
C GLY A 20 17.20 6.25 -17.81
N THR A 21 17.22 5.57 -18.92
CA THR A 21 16.17 5.67 -19.94
C THR A 21 14.91 4.93 -19.49
N GLN A 22 13.79 5.27 -20.08
CA GLN A 22 12.51 4.56 -19.83
C GLN A 22 12.68 3.04 -20.04
N LYS A 23 13.42 2.63 -21.08
CA LYS A 23 13.65 1.21 -21.38
C LYS A 23 14.47 0.49 -20.28
N GLU A 24 15.49 1.14 -19.71
CA GLU A 24 16.29 0.59 -18.63
C GLU A 24 15.45 0.44 -17.37
N LYS A 25 14.66 1.45 -17.02
CA LYS A 25 13.75 1.40 -15.88
C LYS A 25 12.67 0.32 -16.05
N ALA A 26 12.08 0.19 -17.24
CA ALA A 26 11.11 -0.86 -17.55
C ALA A 26 11.70 -2.27 -17.38
N LYS A 27 12.98 -2.47 -17.78
CA LYS A 27 13.67 -3.75 -17.60
C LYS A 27 13.93 -4.07 -16.11
N GLU A 28 14.20 -3.06 -15.30
CA GLU A 28 14.37 -3.25 -13.85
C GLU A 28 13.04 -3.61 -13.19
N ILE A 29 11.96 -2.93 -13.55
CA ILE A 29 10.60 -3.29 -13.11
C ILE A 29 10.25 -4.73 -13.52
N GLU A 30 10.56 -5.14 -14.76
CA GLU A 30 10.36 -6.52 -15.19
C GLU A 30 11.12 -7.52 -14.30
N SER A 31 12.32 -7.18 -13.87
CA SER A 31 13.10 -8.04 -12.97
C SER A 31 12.43 -8.18 -11.59
N PHE A 32 11.83 -7.12 -11.04
CA PHE A 32 11.09 -7.20 -9.78
C PHE A 32 9.83 -8.05 -9.90
N ILE A 33 9.07 -7.91 -11.01
CA ILE A 33 7.89 -8.74 -11.29
C ILE A 33 8.28 -10.23 -11.36
N LYS A 34 9.33 -10.56 -12.10
CA LYS A 34 9.85 -11.93 -12.18
C LYS A 34 10.30 -12.47 -10.82
N LEU A 35 11.05 -11.66 -10.07
CA LEU A 35 11.53 -12.05 -8.75
C LEU A 35 10.38 -12.31 -7.78
N THR A 36 9.33 -11.49 -7.81
CA THR A 36 8.11 -11.70 -7.03
C THR A 36 7.50 -13.08 -7.30
N ALA A 37 7.33 -13.45 -8.57
CA ALA A 37 6.82 -14.78 -8.93
C ALA A 37 7.74 -15.92 -8.49
N GLU A 38 9.05 -15.77 -8.70
CA GLU A 38 10.07 -16.78 -8.35
C GLU A 38 10.18 -17.04 -6.85
N THR A 39 9.81 -16.05 -6.02
CA THR A 39 9.80 -16.17 -4.55
C THR A 39 8.51 -16.76 -3.99
N GLY A 40 7.51 -17.04 -4.84
CA GLY A 40 6.31 -17.80 -4.50
C GLY A 40 5.01 -17.02 -4.46
N TYR A 41 5.06 -15.70 -4.55
CA TYR A 41 3.85 -14.86 -4.59
C TYR A 41 2.99 -15.15 -5.82
N LYS A 42 1.69 -14.94 -5.68
CA LYS A 42 0.70 -15.07 -6.77
C LYS A 42 0.11 -13.75 -7.19
N ASN A 43 0.28 -12.73 -6.36
CA ASN A 43 -0.27 -11.41 -6.58
C ASN A 43 0.82 -10.36 -6.37
N ILE A 44 0.65 -9.20 -7.02
CA ILE A 44 1.52 -8.04 -6.92
C ILE A 44 0.69 -6.76 -6.88
N ASP A 45 1.14 -5.77 -6.11
CA ASP A 45 0.63 -4.42 -6.11
C ASP A 45 1.64 -3.51 -6.79
N LEU A 46 1.21 -2.69 -7.75
CA LEU A 46 2.09 -1.82 -8.54
C LEU A 46 1.69 -0.35 -8.40
N ILE A 47 2.69 0.53 -8.45
CA ILE A 47 2.45 1.98 -8.50
C ILE A 47 1.91 2.38 -9.88
N TRP A 48 0.93 3.29 -9.91
CA TRP A 48 0.38 3.83 -11.16
C TRP A 48 1.46 4.44 -12.06
N GLN A 49 2.46 5.09 -11.49
CA GLN A 49 3.58 5.65 -12.23
C GLN A 49 4.39 4.58 -12.97
N THR A 50 4.52 3.38 -12.41
CA THR A 50 5.11 2.22 -13.09
C THR A 50 4.29 1.81 -14.30
N VAL A 51 2.96 1.71 -14.15
CA VAL A 51 2.08 1.37 -15.27
C VAL A 51 2.15 2.41 -16.38
N LYS A 52 2.23 3.71 -16.03
CA LYS A 52 2.43 4.78 -17.02
C LYS A 52 3.78 4.73 -17.73
N LEU A 53 4.84 4.43 -16.98
CA LEU A 53 6.20 4.39 -17.53
C LEU A 53 6.39 3.21 -18.48
N VAL A 54 5.92 2.04 -18.09
CA VAL A 54 6.11 0.80 -18.85
C VAL A 54 5.07 0.65 -19.97
N GLY A 55 3.83 1.08 -19.73
CA GLY A 55 2.68 0.90 -20.59
C GLY A 55 1.85 -0.33 -20.17
N LYS A 56 0.51 -0.18 -20.20
CA LYS A 56 -0.41 -1.23 -19.71
C LYS A 56 -0.32 -2.54 -20.51
N GLU A 57 -0.01 -2.47 -21.80
CA GLU A 57 0.17 -3.63 -22.67
C GLU A 57 1.39 -4.46 -22.23
N GLU A 58 2.49 -3.79 -21.93
CA GLU A 58 3.74 -4.42 -21.53
C GLU A 58 3.66 -4.93 -20.08
N ILE A 59 3.02 -4.19 -19.16
CA ILE A 59 2.72 -4.69 -17.81
C ILE A 59 1.90 -5.98 -17.90
N LYS A 60 0.86 -6.01 -18.74
CA LYS A 60 0.03 -7.21 -18.93
C LYS A 60 0.87 -8.41 -19.39
N ARG A 61 1.74 -8.22 -20.39
CA ARG A 61 2.66 -9.26 -20.85
C ARG A 61 3.55 -9.77 -19.70
N MET A 62 4.18 -8.87 -18.94
CA MET A 62 5.06 -9.22 -17.82
C MET A 62 4.33 -10.03 -16.75
N LEU A 63 3.10 -9.65 -16.42
CA LEU A 63 2.27 -10.36 -15.43
C LEU A 63 1.86 -11.75 -15.92
N GLU A 64 1.40 -11.85 -17.18
CA GLU A 64 1.01 -13.13 -17.80
C GLU A 64 2.20 -14.09 -17.89
N GLU A 65 3.38 -13.64 -18.32
CA GLU A 65 4.60 -14.43 -18.40
C GLU A 65 5.11 -14.90 -17.03
N SER A 66 4.86 -14.10 -15.99
CA SER A 66 5.24 -14.41 -14.61
C SER A 66 4.18 -15.19 -13.84
N GLY A 67 2.96 -15.30 -14.37
CA GLY A 67 1.83 -15.96 -13.70
C GLY A 67 1.34 -15.21 -12.46
N LEU A 68 1.50 -13.87 -12.44
CA LEU A 68 1.05 -13.00 -11.35
C LEU A 68 -0.27 -12.32 -11.69
N ASN A 69 -1.11 -12.13 -10.68
CA ASN A 69 -2.28 -11.26 -10.75
C ASN A 69 -1.93 -9.87 -10.20
N LEU A 70 -2.50 -8.83 -10.80
CA LEU A 70 -2.42 -7.48 -10.25
C LEU A 70 -3.54 -7.27 -9.24
N SER A 71 -3.20 -7.25 -7.94
CA SER A 71 -4.18 -7.14 -6.85
C SER A 71 -4.63 -5.70 -6.60
N CYS A 72 -3.70 -4.75 -6.69
CA CYS A 72 -4.01 -3.33 -6.50
C CYS A 72 -3.10 -2.44 -7.36
N VAL A 73 -3.64 -1.32 -7.85
CA VAL A 73 -2.84 -0.22 -8.42
C VAL A 73 -2.83 0.95 -7.46
N ILE A 74 -1.64 1.38 -7.05
CA ILE A 74 -1.43 2.43 -6.06
C ILE A 74 -1.27 3.77 -6.76
N CYS A 75 -2.21 4.67 -6.58
CA CYS A 75 -2.21 6.02 -7.14
C CYS A 75 -1.68 7.02 -6.12
N MET A 76 -0.44 7.48 -6.34
CA MET A 76 0.22 8.45 -5.47
C MET A 76 -0.27 9.87 -5.73
N ASP A 77 -0.25 10.71 -4.68
CA ASP A 77 -0.50 12.16 -4.74
C ASP A 77 -1.86 12.55 -5.38
N VAL A 78 -2.92 11.87 -4.96
CA VAL A 78 -4.26 12.09 -5.54
C VAL A 78 -4.84 13.46 -5.14
N ALA A 79 -4.48 13.99 -3.97
CA ALA A 79 -4.94 15.31 -3.55
C ALA A 79 -4.33 16.43 -4.42
N GLY A 80 -3.05 16.29 -4.79
CA GLY A 80 -2.34 17.28 -5.61
C GLY A 80 -2.60 17.14 -7.10
N ASN A 81 -2.80 15.94 -7.61
CA ASN A 81 -2.93 15.69 -9.05
C ASN A 81 -3.95 14.61 -9.39
N ILE A 82 -5.13 15.03 -9.77
CA ILE A 82 -6.20 14.14 -10.27
C ILE A 82 -6.19 14.01 -11.81
N GLU A 83 -5.30 14.71 -12.52
CA GLU A 83 -5.18 14.57 -13.96
C GLU A 83 -4.78 13.13 -14.33
N GLY A 84 -5.54 12.53 -15.24
CA GLY A 84 -5.32 11.13 -15.62
C GLY A 84 -6.05 10.09 -14.75
N ALA A 85 -6.99 10.52 -13.88
CA ALA A 85 -7.84 9.58 -13.14
C ALA A 85 -8.61 8.61 -14.05
N ASP A 86 -9.06 9.08 -15.22
CA ASP A 86 -9.69 8.23 -16.22
C ASP A 86 -8.73 7.14 -16.71
N GLY A 87 -7.47 7.49 -16.95
CA GLY A 87 -6.43 6.57 -17.42
C GLY A 87 -6.11 5.46 -16.44
N ILE A 88 -6.16 5.70 -15.10
CA ILE A 88 -5.93 4.64 -14.13
C ILE A 88 -7.08 3.63 -14.11
N VAL A 89 -8.33 4.12 -14.21
CA VAL A 89 -9.51 3.25 -14.26
C VAL A 89 -9.51 2.38 -15.52
N GLU A 90 -9.20 2.97 -16.68
CA GLU A 90 -9.05 2.24 -17.94
C GLU A 90 -7.92 1.20 -17.89
N ALA A 91 -6.78 1.56 -17.30
CA ALA A 91 -5.66 0.63 -17.15
C ALA A 91 -6.01 -0.54 -16.22
N CYS A 92 -6.67 -0.28 -15.09
CA CYS A 92 -7.13 -1.32 -14.19
C CYS A 92 -8.13 -2.26 -14.88
N GLU A 93 -9.10 -1.72 -15.62
CA GLU A 93 -10.03 -2.52 -16.42
C GLU A 93 -9.29 -3.43 -17.42
N TYR A 94 -8.32 -2.87 -18.17
CA TYR A 94 -7.52 -3.59 -19.16
C TYR A 94 -6.65 -4.70 -18.53
N LEU A 95 -6.05 -4.41 -17.36
CA LEU A 95 -5.18 -5.32 -16.62
C LEU A 95 -5.96 -6.34 -15.78
N GLY A 96 -7.28 -6.21 -15.68
CA GLY A 96 -8.12 -7.07 -14.83
C GLY A 96 -8.02 -6.76 -13.33
N CYS A 97 -7.35 -5.66 -12.94
CA CYS A 97 -7.23 -5.21 -11.57
C CYS A 97 -8.57 -4.68 -11.05
N LYS A 98 -8.94 -5.06 -9.82
CA LYS A 98 -10.23 -4.68 -9.21
C LYS A 98 -10.11 -3.65 -8.10
N LYS A 99 -8.91 -3.23 -7.76
CA LYS A 99 -8.65 -2.29 -6.66
C LYS A 99 -7.74 -1.15 -7.11
N ILE A 100 -8.09 0.07 -6.72
CA ILE A 100 -7.24 1.26 -6.85
C ILE A 100 -7.06 1.84 -5.45
N MET A 101 -5.81 1.89 -4.99
CA MET A 101 -5.46 2.58 -3.75
C MET A 101 -5.18 4.04 -4.03
N LEU A 102 -5.80 4.91 -3.25
CA LEU A 102 -5.69 6.36 -3.35
C LEU A 102 -4.83 6.88 -2.20
N VAL A 103 -3.64 7.37 -2.52
CA VAL A 103 -2.72 7.97 -1.53
C VAL A 103 -2.88 9.49 -1.59
N PRO A 104 -3.10 10.17 -0.44
CA PRO A 104 -3.42 11.59 -0.42
C PRO A 104 -2.30 12.49 -0.96
N GLY A 105 -1.06 12.12 -0.74
CA GLY A 105 0.11 12.92 -1.08
C GLY A 105 0.79 13.53 0.15
N SER A 106 1.58 14.61 -0.07
CA SER A 106 2.36 15.24 0.98
C SER A 106 1.51 16.05 1.94
N PRO A 107 1.95 16.25 3.21
CA PRO A 107 1.30 17.12 4.16
C PRO A 107 1.17 18.55 3.61
N ALA A 108 0.03 19.20 3.83
CA ALA A 108 -0.21 20.61 3.55
C ALA A 108 -0.05 21.46 4.83
N GLU A 109 0.12 22.77 4.67
CA GLU A 109 0.13 23.71 5.80
C GLU A 109 -1.24 23.74 6.50
N ASP A 110 -2.33 23.68 5.71
CA ASP A 110 -3.71 23.55 6.20
C ASP A 110 -4.23 22.13 6.01
N LYS A 111 -4.32 21.41 7.12
CA LYS A 111 -4.82 20.03 7.15
C LYS A 111 -6.29 19.92 6.70
N LYS A 112 -7.10 20.96 6.96
CA LYS A 112 -8.50 21.00 6.53
C LYS A 112 -8.62 21.19 5.02
N GLU A 113 -7.82 22.06 4.42
CA GLU A 113 -7.80 22.26 2.97
C GLU A 113 -7.41 20.95 2.27
N LEU A 114 -6.40 20.24 2.79
CA LEU A 114 -6.00 18.92 2.27
C LEU A 114 -7.12 17.89 2.39
N PHE A 115 -7.84 17.86 3.53
CA PHE A 115 -9.00 16.99 3.70
C PHE A 115 -10.09 17.27 2.65
N ASP A 116 -10.45 18.54 2.42
CA ASP A 116 -11.46 18.92 1.45
C ASP A 116 -11.04 18.51 0.00
N LEU A 117 -9.75 18.62 -0.33
CA LEU A 117 -9.19 18.15 -1.60
C LEU A 117 -9.25 16.62 -1.74
N ILE A 118 -8.89 15.89 -0.69
CA ILE A 118 -8.99 14.43 -0.63
C ILE A 118 -10.42 14.00 -0.92
N VAL A 119 -11.38 14.51 -0.16
CA VAL A 119 -12.81 14.16 -0.32
C VAL A 119 -13.29 14.43 -1.74
N LYS A 120 -12.97 15.61 -2.29
CA LYS A 120 -13.33 15.99 -3.65
C LYS A 120 -12.75 15.05 -4.70
N ASN A 121 -11.46 14.77 -4.61
CA ASN A 121 -10.73 14.02 -5.63
C ASN A 121 -11.01 12.52 -5.53
N TYR A 122 -11.08 11.98 -4.31
CA TYR A 122 -11.44 10.58 -4.10
C TYR A 122 -12.87 10.29 -4.59
N SER A 123 -13.84 11.18 -4.29
CA SER A 123 -15.21 11.04 -4.78
C SER A 123 -15.27 10.95 -6.31
N LYS A 124 -14.45 11.73 -7.02
CA LYS A 124 -14.39 11.67 -8.49
C LYS A 124 -13.89 10.30 -8.98
N ILE A 125 -12.79 9.81 -8.40
CA ILE A 125 -12.21 8.52 -8.83
C ILE A 125 -13.13 7.36 -8.45
N VAL A 126 -13.69 7.36 -7.25
CA VAL A 126 -14.66 6.35 -6.78
C VAL A 126 -15.85 6.26 -7.74
N ASN A 127 -16.40 7.41 -8.17
CA ASN A 127 -17.51 7.44 -9.11
C ASN A 127 -17.15 6.86 -10.49
N LEU A 128 -15.94 7.10 -10.99
CA LEU A 128 -15.47 6.53 -12.26
C LEU A 128 -15.20 5.02 -12.12
N ALA A 129 -14.50 4.60 -11.08
CA ALA A 129 -14.10 3.23 -10.84
C ALA A 129 -15.32 2.31 -10.60
N SER A 130 -16.31 2.78 -9.84
CA SER A 130 -17.51 2.01 -9.53
C SER A 130 -18.32 1.61 -10.77
N GLN A 131 -18.33 2.45 -11.82
CA GLN A 131 -19.00 2.15 -13.10
C GLN A 131 -18.34 0.97 -13.84
N LYS A 132 -17.09 0.63 -13.49
CA LYS A 132 -16.30 -0.48 -14.05
C LYS A 132 -16.20 -1.68 -13.09
N GLY A 133 -16.91 -1.65 -11.97
CA GLY A 133 -16.81 -2.68 -10.94
C GLY A 133 -15.42 -2.74 -10.30
N ILE A 134 -14.72 -1.61 -10.25
CA ILE A 134 -13.45 -1.43 -9.56
C ILE A 134 -13.72 -0.67 -8.27
N ILE A 135 -13.19 -1.14 -7.16
CA ILE A 135 -13.29 -0.48 -5.86
C ILE A 135 -12.09 0.43 -5.62
N CYS A 136 -12.34 1.56 -4.97
CA CYS A 136 -11.28 2.40 -4.47
C CYS A 136 -11.06 2.15 -2.98
N VAL A 137 -9.80 2.17 -2.58
CA VAL A 137 -9.38 2.03 -1.20
C VAL A 137 -8.44 3.18 -0.84
N CYS A 138 -8.44 3.61 0.42
CA CYS A 138 -7.46 4.54 0.96
C CYS A 138 -6.81 3.94 2.19
N GLU A 139 -5.61 4.37 2.50
CA GLU A 139 -4.83 3.90 3.64
C GLU A 139 -4.75 5.00 4.70
N ASP A 140 -4.62 4.61 5.96
CA ASP A 140 -4.13 5.49 7.00
C ASP A 140 -2.64 5.80 6.78
N ASP A 141 -2.18 6.95 7.26
CA ASP A 141 -0.79 7.40 7.05
C ASP A 141 -0.07 7.50 8.40
N PRO A 142 1.15 6.95 8.53
CA PRO A 142 1.90 7.03 9.78
C PRO A 142 2.33 8.46 10.15
N ASN A 143 2.23 9.40 9.20
CA ASN A 143 2.44 10.81 9.47
C ASN A 143 1.14 11.47 9.95
N ILE A 144 0.99 11.64 11.25
CA ILE A 144 -0.19 12.23 11.89
C ILE A 144 -0.51 13.68 11.46
N LYS A 145 0.31 14.31 10.61
CA LYS A 145 0.03 15.61 9.99
C LYS A 145 -0.80 15.51 8.73
N ILE A 146 -0.96 14.33 8.16
CA ILE A 146 -1.87 14.08 7.04
C ILE A 146 -3.27 13.81 7.60
N PRO A 147 -4.37 14.26 6.94
CA PRO A 147 -5.74 14.11 7.46
C PRO A 147 -6.30 12.68 7.30
N CYS A 148 -5.46 11.67 7.40
CA CYS A 148 -5.76 10.25 7.56
C CYS A 148 -4.76 9.58 8.52
N GLY A 149 -4.08 10.38 9.36
CA GLY A 149 -3.10 9.89 10.33
C GLY A 149 -3.68 9.46 11.66
N THR A 150 -4.99 9.62 11.89
CA THR A 150 -5.70 9.13 13.09
C THR A 150 -6.96 8.38 12.71
N ARG A 151 -7.45 7.53 13.61
CA ARG A 151 -8.68 6.74 13.39
C ARG A 151 -9.89 7.60 13.05
N GLU A 152 -10.08 8.71 13.76
CA GLU A 152 -11.20 9.63 13.55
C GLU A 152 -11.12 10.30 12.18
N GLU A 153 -9.93 10.59 11.70
CA GLU A 153 -9.73 11.21 10.38
C GLU A 153 -9.98 10.20 9.25
N VAL A 154 -9.51 8.97 9.41
CA VAL A 154 -9.81 7.88 8.47
C VAL A 154 -11.32 7.64 8.40
N GLU A 155 -12.00 7.56 9.56
CA GLU A 155 -13.45 7.42 9.60
C GLU A 155 -14.16 8.59 8.92
N ALA A 156 -13.69 9.82 9.13
CA ALA A 156 -14.25 11.01 8.50
C ALA A 156 -14.12 10.97 6.96
N ILE A 157 -12.98 10.55 6.42
CA ILE A 157 -12.78 10.37 4.97
C ILE A 157 -13.72 9.29 4.42
N LEU A 158 -13.75 8.11 5.06
CA LEU A 158 -14.60 7.01 4.64
C LEU A 158 -16.09 7.37 4.65
N ASN A 159 -16.52 8.20 5.60
CA ASN A 159 -17.91 8.68 5.68
C ASN A 159 -18.21 9.78 4.67
N ALA A 160 -17.23 10.62 4.34
CA ALA A 160 -17.38 11.70 3.37
C ALA A 160 -17.34 11.21 1.91
N VAL A 161 -16.77 10.01 1.65
CA VAL A 161 -16.64 9.44 0.29
C VAL A 161 -17.37 8.09 0.21
N PRO A 162 -18.68 8.06 -0.07
CA PRO A 162 -19.43 6.82 -0.21
C PRO A 162 -18.84 5.90 -1.29
N GLY A 163 -18.65 4.62 -0.96
CA GLY A 163 -18.05 3.62 -1.86
C GLY A 163 -16.52 3.54 -1.78
N LEU A 164 -15.90 4.35 -0.91
CA LEU A 164 -14.49 4.18 -0.53
C LEU A 164 -14.37 3.18 0.61
N TYR A 165 -13.34 2.33 0.55
CA TYR A 165 -13.00 1.36 1.57
C TYR A 165 -11.60 1.63 2.14
N LEU A 166 -11.25 0.94 3.21
CA LEU A 166 -9.94 1.04 3.85
C LEU A 166 -8.97 0.01 3.27
N VAL A 167 -7.74 0.43 3.02
CA VAL A 167 -6.55 -0.42 3.17
C VAL A 167 -6.19 -0.38 4.64
N TYR A 168 -6.39 -1.47 5.35
CA TYR A 168 -5.85 -1.58 6.69
C TYR A 168 -4.36 -1.89 6.60
N ASP A 169 -3.51 -1.00 7.08
CA ASP A 169 -2.08 -1.28 7.29
C ASP A 169 -1.86 -1.77 8.73
N SER A 170 -0.98 -2.74 8.92
CA SER A 170 -0.75 -3.37 10.22
C SER A 170 0.10 -2.54 11.18
N ALA A 171 0.62 -1.38 10.76
CA ALA A 171 1.52 -0.58 11.59
C ALA A 171 1.33 0.94 11.49
N ASN A 172 0.66 1.45 10.43
CA ASN A 172 0.53 2.88 10.21
C ASN A 172 -0.21 3.63 11.33
N MET A 173 -1.12 2.97 12.07
CA MET A 173 -1.84 3.56 13.19
C MET A 173 -0.98 3.74 14.46
N LEU A 174 0.16 3.04 14.57
CA LEU A 174 0.99 3.08 15.79
C LEU A 174 1.45 4.49 16.20
N PRO A 175 1.91 5.38 15.28
CA PRO A 175 2.27 6.74 15.65
C PRO A 175 1.13 7.58 16.20
N SER A 176 -0.12 7.30 15.86
CA SER A 176 -1.29 7.99 16.45
C SER A 176 -1.63 7.53 17.86
N GLY A 177 -1.04 6.42 18.32
CA GLY A 177 -1.30 5.81 19.61
C GLY A 177 -2.41 4.75 19.58
N ASP A 178 -2.91 4.40 18.41
CA ASP A 178 -3.84 3.28 18.25
C ASP A 178 -3.10 1.93 18.32
N GLU A 179 -3.85 0.86 18.64
CA GLU A 179 -3.32 -0.50 18.74
C GLU A 179 -3.75 -1.31 17.51
N VAL A 180 -2.86 -2.19 17.04
CA VAL A 180 -3.00 -2.99 15.81
C VAL A 180 -4.35 -3.70 15.72
N ILE A 181 -4.69 -4.54 16.69
CA ILE A 181 -5.89 -5.38 16.64
C ILE A 181 -7.17 -4.56 16.86
N PRO A 182 -7.29 -3.69 17.89
CA PRO A 182 -8.47 -2.84 18.08
C PRO A 182 -8.77 -1.94 16.88
N TYR A 183 -7.73 -1.43 16.21
CA TYR A 183 -7.91 -0.61 15.02
C TYR A 183 -8.47 -1.44 13.85
N TYR A 184 -7.94 -2.65 13.62
CA TYR A 184 -8.50 -3.56 12.62
C TYR A 184 -9.95 -3.93 12.93
N GLU A 185 -10.24 -4.35 14.17
CA GLU A 185 -11.60 -4.74 14.57
C GLU A 185 -12.62 -3.61 14.38
N TYR A 186 -12.19 -2.36 14.60
CA TYR A 186 -13.04 -1.18 14.39
C TYR A 186 -13.42 -0.98 12.91
N PHE A 187 -12.50 -1.25 11.99
CA PHE A 187 -12.69 -1.03 10.56
C PHE A 187 -12.93 -2.32 9.75
N ALA A 188 -13.07 -3.48 10.37
CA ALA A 188 -13.12 -4.77 9.66
C ALA A 188 -14.17 -4.79 8.54
N ASP A 189 -15.38 -4.25 8.80
CA ASP A 189 -16.49 -4.18 7.82
C ASP A 189 -16.25 -3.15 6.69
N ARG A 190 -15.25 -2.30 6.83
CA ARG A 190 -14.87 -1.26 5.85
C ARG A 190 -13.54 -1.57 5.17
N THR A 191 -12.85 -2.62 5.58
CA THR A 191 -11.54 -3.04 5.05
C THR A 191 -11.73 -3.89 3.80
N ALA A 192 -11.13 -3.47 2.69
CA ALA A 192 -11.19 -4.20 1.41
C ALA A 192 -9.79 -4.56 0.85
N HIS A 193 -8.73 -4.10 1.50
CA HIS A 193 -7.36 -4.49 1.21
C HIS A 193 -6.53 -4.42 2.50
N ILE A 194 -5.44 -5.16 2.57
CA ILE A 194 -4.58 -5.17 3.76
C ILE A 194 -3.13 -5.04 3.33
N HIS A 195 -2.41 -4.13 3.99
CA HIS A 195 -0.97 -4.08 3.96
C HIS A 195 -0.39 -4.69 5.23
N ILE A 196 0.51 -5.62 5.04
CA ILE A 196 1.31 -6.20 6.12
C ILE A 196 2.63 -5.44 6.17
N LYS A 197 2.79 -4.70 7.23
CA LYS A 197 3.93 -3.83 7.53
C LYS A 197 4.43 -4.10 8.93
N ASP A 198 5.70 -3.83 9.17
CA ASP A 198 6.28 -3.87 10.51
C ASP A 198 6.99 -2.56 10.83
N MET A 199 6.96 -2.14 12.08
CA MET A 199 7.65 -0.95 12.56
C MET A 199 8.46 -1.24 13.81
N SER A 200 9.62 -0.58 13.92
CA SER A 200 10.37 -0.44 15.16
C SER A 200 10.05 0.88 15.85
N VAL A 201 10.28 0.93 17.15
CA VAL A 201 9.99 2.08 18.01
C VAL A 201 11.26 2.52 18.74
N GLU A 202 11.58 3.80 18.64
CA GLU A 202 12.75 4.42 19.25
C GLU A 202 12.34 5.52 20.24
N GLU A 203 12.97 5.55 21.40
CA GLU A 203 12.76 6.57 22.43
C GLU A 203 13.36 7.94 22.05
N LYS A 204 14.35 7.95 21.15
CA LYS A 204 15.04 9.14 20.70
C LYS A 204 14.98 9.24 19.19
N LYS A 205 14.92 10.47 18.67
CA LYS A 205 14.93 10.71 17.23
C LYS A 205 16.18 10.08 16.59
N PRO A 206 16.00 9.09 15.70
CA PRO A 206 17.11 8.46 14.97
C PRO A 206 17.65 9.40 13.87
N GLU A 207 18.80 9.04 13.29
CA GLU A 207 19.36 9.76 12.14
C GLU A 207 18.56 9.54 10.86
N GLN A 208 18.01 8.32 10.70
CA GLN A 208 17.14 7.98 9.57
C GLN A 208 15.73 8.55 9.74
N TYR A 209 14.99 8.56 8.64
CA TYR A 209 13.60 9.01 8.67
C TYR A 209 12.75 8.17 9.64
N ALA A 210 12.01 8.85 10.47
CA ALA A 210 11.08 8.27 11.41
C ALA A 210 9.84 9.16 11.58
N ASN A 211 8.69 8.54 11.77
CA ASN A 211 7.45 9.23 12.07
C ASN A 211 7.39 9.56 13.57
N PRO A 212 7.24 10.83 13.96
CA PRO A 212 7.04 11.18 15.36
C PRO A 212 5.65 10.73 15.80
N GLY A 213 5.59 9.99 16.89
CA GLY A 213 4.34 9.56 17.49
C GLY A 213 3.73 10.59 18.42
N ALA A 214 2.43 10.46 18.68
CA ALA A 214 1.68 11.26 19.63
C ALA A 214 2.19 11.08 21.09
N ASP A 215 2.83 9.94 21.35
CA ASP A 215 3.45 9.60 22.63
C ASP A 215 4.89 10.12 22.80
N GLY A 216 5.42 10.84 21.80
CA GLY A 216 6.76 11.39 21.80
C GLY A 216 7.87 10.45 21.37
N ARG A 217 7.54 9.20 21.05
CA ARG A 217 8.47 8.22 20.46
C ARG A 217 8.57 8.37 18.94
N PHE A 218 9.44 7.59 18.32
CA PHE A 218 9.70 7.61 16.89
C PHE A 218 9.50 6.23 16.28
N TYR A 219 8.75 6.17 15.19
CA TYR A 219 8.33 4.95 14.52
C TYR A 219 8.99 4.85 13.15
N LEU A 220 9.64 3.73 12.88
CA LEU A 220 10.41 3.49 11.67
C LEU A 220 9.90 2.22 10.99
N ASN A 221 9.86 2.22 9.66
CA ASN A 221 9.65 0.97 8.93
C ASN A 221 10.72 -0.05 9.29
N ALA A 222 10.33 -1.27 9.61
CA ALA A 222 11.20 -2.36 9.96
C ALA A 222 11.06 -3.54 9.00
N PRO A 223 12.12 -4.31 8.74
CA PRO A 223 11.99 -5.59 8.06
C PRO A 223 11.05 -6.51 8.83
N HIS A 224 10.15 -7.20 8.12
CA HIS A 224 9.11 -8.02 8.71
C HIS A 224 9.65 -9.05 9.71
N GLY A 225 9.03 -9.12 10.88
CA GLY A 225 9.42 -9.97 12.01
C GLY A 225 10.53 -9.40 12.88
N THR A 226 10.96 -8.15 12.65
CA THR A 226 11.97 -7.46 13.48
C THR A 226 11.40 -6.28 14.26
N GLY A 227 10.15 -5.92 14.01
CA GLY A 227 9.46 -4.81 14.64
C GLY A 227 8.57 -5.22 15.81
N VAL A 228 7.50 -4.43 16.04
CA VAL A 228 6.63 -4.58 17.20
C VAL A 228 5.27 -5.21 16.90
N VAL A 229 4.97 -5.52 15.64
CA VAL A 229 3.66 -6.08 15.25
C VAL A 229 3.56 -7.55 15.63
N ASP A 230 2.54 -7.88 16.41
CA ASP A 230 2.18 -9.29 16.70
C ASP A 230 1.37 -9.86 15.51
N PHE A 231 2.09 -10.46 14.55
CA PHE A 231 1.48 -11.04 13.37
C PHE A 231 0.60 -12.26 13.67
N ASP A 232 0.88 -13.03 14.72
CA ASP A 232 0.04 -14.18 15.07
C ASP A 232 -1.34 -13.69 15.53
N ALA A 233 -1.39 -12.71 16.43
CA ALA A 233 -2.63 -12.08 16.86
C ALA A 233 -3.37 -11.39 15.70
N LEU A 234 -2.65 -10.73 14.79
CA LEU A 234 -3.25 -10.12 13.61
C LEU A 234 -3.93 -11.15 12.71
N PHE A 235 -3.24 -12.24 12.35
CA PHE A 235 -3.82 -13.27 11.48
C PHE A 235 -5.01 -13.99 12.13
N GLU A 236 -5.01 -14.16 13.45
CA GLU A 236 -6.18 -14.64 14.19
C GLU A 236 -7.37 -13.67 14.08
N ALA A 237 -7.13 -12.37 14.22
CA ALA A 237 -8.17 -11.35 14.07
C ALA A 237 -8.74 -11.32 12.64
N LEU A 238 -7.88 -11.40 11.61
CA LEU A 238 -8.31 -11.47 10.21
C LEU A 238 -9.23 -12.67 9.96
N LYS A 239 -8.86 -13.84 10.44
CA LYS A 239 -9.66 -15.07 10.34
C LYS A 239 -10.98 -14.97 11.10
N LYS A 240 -10.95 -14.41 12.30
CA LYS A 240 -12.16 -14.18 13.13
C LYS A 240 -13.19 -13.30 12.42
N HIS A 241 -12.76 -12.26 11.73
CA HIS A 241 -13.63 -11.35 10.98
C HIS A 241 -13.91 -11.80 9.54
N GLY A 242 -13.38 -12.96 9.13
CA GLY A 242 -13.68 -13.57 7.84
C GLY A 242 -13.03 -12.86 6.65
N TYR A 243 -11.93 -12.11 6.85
CA TYR A 243 -11.18 -11.55 5.74
C TYR A 243 -10.63 -12.67 4.85
N ASN A 244 -10.92 -12.60 3.55
CA ASN A 244 -10.58 -13.67 2.59
C ASN A 244 -10.14 -13.12 1.23
N ASP A 245 -9.36 -12.06 1.23
CA ASP A 245 -8.81 -11.43 0.02
C ASP A 245 -7.27 -11.41 0.09
N THR A 246 -6.62 -10.60 -0.72
CA THR A 246 -5.16 -10.46 -0.76
C THR A 246 -4.61 -9.69 0.44
N LEU A 247 -3.46 -10.14 0.91
CA LEU A 247 -2.62 -9.49 1.92
C LEU A 247 -1.35 -9.03 1.23
N ALA A 248 -1.20 -7.73 1.02
CA ALA A 248 -0.03 -7.17 0.37
C ALA A 248 1.09 -6.92 1.38
N ILE A 249 2.23 -7.54 1.17
CA ILE A 249 3.42 -7.31 1.97
C ILE A 249 4.03 -5.96 1.55
N GLU A 250 3.97 -4.95 2.41
CA GLU A 250 4.72 -3.71 2.21
C GLU A 250 6.19 -3.96 2.53
N PHE A 251 6.89 -4.47 1.52
CA PHE A 251 8.22 -5.03 1.69
C PHE A 251 9.26 -3.96 2.03
N VAL A 252 9.93 -4.15 3.18
CA VAL A 252 11.09 -3.35 3.61
C VAL A 252 12.32 -4.25 3.57
N PRO A 253 13.30 -3.98 2.70
CA PRO A 253 14.49 -4.81 2.55
C PRO A 253 15.32 -4.91 3.83
N MET A 254 15.76 -6.12 4.17
CA MET A 254 16.69 -6.37 5.27
C MET A 254 18.10 -5.87 4.89
N PRO A 255 18.69 -4.97 5.69
CA PRO A 255 20.03 -4.46 5.39
C PRO A 255 21.07 -5.57 5.27
N GLY A 256 21.80 -5.60 4.14
CA GLY A 256 22.89 -6.55 3.89
C GLY A 256 22.47 -7.94 3.45
N MET A 257 21.17 -8.22 3.31
CA MET A 257 20.66 -9.47 2.75
C MET A 257 20.49 -9.35 1.22
N ASP A 258 20.65 -10.46 0.51
CA ASP A 258 20.29 -10.53 -0.90
C ASP A 258 18.77 -10.36 -1.05
N LEU A 259 18.36 -9.59 -2.07
CA LEU A 259 16.95 -9.24 -2.26
C LEU A 259 16.05 -10.48 -2.44
N ARG A 260 16.52 -11.48 -3.20
CA ARG A 260 15.77 -12.73 -3.43
C ARG A 260 15.61 -13.53 -2.14
N GLU A 261 16.69 -13.63 -1.38
CA GLU A 261 16.68 -14.35 -0.10
C GLU A 261 15.73 -13.67 0.89
N ASP A 262 15.75 -12.33 0.95
CA ASP A 262 14.88 -11.58 1.85
C ASP A 262 13.40 -11.65 1.44
N MET A 263 13.07 -11.47 0.16
CA MET A 263 11.70 -11.65 -0.34
C MET A 263 11.17 -13.06 -0.05
N LYS A 264 12.01 -14.08 -0.22
CA LYS A 264 11.66 -15.46 0.11
C LYS A 264 11.46 -15.67 1.61
N ARG A 265 12.32 -15.10 2.44
CA ARG A 265 12.20 -15.12 3.90
C ARG A 265 10.85 -14.54 4.35
N VAL A 266 10.48 -13.37 3.79
CA VAL A 266 9.21 -12.72 4.12
C VAL A 266 8.02 -13.53 3.62
N TYR A 267 8.10 -14.11 2.42
CA TYR A 267 7.08 -15.03 1.94
C TYR A 267 6.88 -16.21 2.90
N ASP A 268 7.97 -16.88 3.30
CA ASP A 268 7.91 -18.04 4.19
C ASP A 268 7.40 -17.68 5.59
N LEU A 269 7.65 -16.45 6.05
CA LEU A 269 7.13 -15.95 7.33
C LEU A 269 5.59 -15.97 7.38
N PHE A 270 4.93 -15.76 6.24
CA PHE A 270 3.48 -15.58 6.18
C PHE A 270 2.73 -16.67 5.41
N ALA A 271 3.40 -17.49 4.59
CA ALA A 271 2.75 -18.44 3.68
C ALA A 271 1.87 -19.48 4.41
N ASP A 272 2.28 -19.93 5.59
CA ASP A 272 1.53 -20.93 6.37
C ASP A 272 0.38 -20.30 7.20
N ARG A 273 0.25 -18.96 7.20
CA ARG A 273 -0.78 -18.22 7.95
C ARG A 273 -2.03 -17.89 7.11
N VAL A 274 -1.92 -17.89 5.77
CA VAL A 274 -2.95 -17.47 4.82
C VAL A 274 -3.88 -18.58 4.34
#